data_668c2798c2433e565a371370c353626a
#
_entry.id   668c2798c2433e565a371370c353626a
#
_cell.length_a   1.000
_cell.length_b   1.000
_cell.length_c   1.000
_cell.angle_alpha   90.00
_cell.angle_beta   90.00
_cell.angle_gamma   90.00
#
_symmetry.space_group_name_H-M   'P 1'
#
loop_
_entity.id
_entity.type
_entity.pdbx_description
1 polymer ?
#
loop_
_entity_poly.entity_id
_entity_poly.type
_entity_poly.pdbx_seq_one_letter_code
_entity_poly.pdbx_strand_id
1 'polypeptide(L)'
;GKRICNPIVDWTDRDVWEYIRSERLPMNPLYDMGFFRVGCIGCPMAGKTRWKEFALFPTYRHAYTKAFGRMLEVIHRDGGKTRWRTAEDVFSWWMEDFQVEGQMSLTDFEEWRSGNED
;
A
#
# COMPACT_ATOMS: atom_id res chain seq x y z
N GLY A 1 -17.21 -29.14 -9.79
CA GLY A 1 -16.66 -27.79 -9.82
C GLY A 1 -16.81 -27.12 -8.46
N LYS A 2 -15.88 -26.24 -8.07
CA LYS A 2 -16.00 -25.43 -6.85
C LYS A 2 -17.09 -24.37 -7.06
N ARG A 3 -17.98 -24.24 -6.07
CA ARG A 3 -18.94 -23.12 -6.03
C ARG A 3 -18.33 -21.99 -5.20
N ILE A 4 -18.35 -20.77 -5.75
CA ILE A 4 -17.88 -19.56 -5.07
C ILE A 4 -19.10 -18.68 -4.80
N CYS A 5 -19.25 -18.22 -3.56
CA CYS A 5 -20.29 -17.28 -3.16
C CYS A 5 -19.62 -15.95 -2.77
N ASN A 6 -20.04 -14.87 -3.39
CA ASN A 6 -19.59 -13.52 -3.10
C ASN A 6 -20.78 -12.68 -2.61
N PRO A 7 -21.19 -12.79 -1.34
CA PRO A 7 -22.45 -12.25 -0.84
C PRO A 7 -22.54 -10.73 -0.85
N ILE A 8 -21.41 -10.03 -0.93
CA ILE A 8 -21.34 -8.56 -0.91
C ILE A 8 -20.69 -7.98 -2.18
N VAL A 9 -20.74 -8.73 -3.31
CA VAL A 9 -20.09 -8.31 -4.57
C VAL A 9 -20.64 -6.99 -5.12
N ASP A 10 -21.92 -6.71 -4.85
CA ASP A 10 -22.61 -5.49 -5.31
C ASP A 10 -22.59 -4.35 -4.29
N TRP A 11 -21.89 -4.53 -3.15
CA TRP A 11 -21.78 -3.50 -2.15
C TRP A 11 -20.74 -2.44 -2.55
N THR A 12 -21.07 -1.18 -2.34
CA THR A 12 -20.11 -0.10 -2.38
C THR A 12 -19.32 -0.02 -1.07
N ASP A 13 -18.20 0.72 -1.05
CA ASP A 13 -17.47 0.99 0.19
C ASP A 13 -18.38 1.67 1.24
N ARG A 14 -19.30 2.53 0.79
CA ARG A 14 -20.28 3.16 1.65
C ARG A 14 -21.19 2.13 2.33
N ASP A 15 -21.72 1.17 1.58
CA ASP A 15 -22.57 0.12 2.14
C ASP A 15 -21.83 -0.70 3.19
N VAL A 16 -20.55 -1.02 2.94
CA VAL A 16 -19.69 -1.72 3.89
C VAL A 16 -19.55 -0.92 5.19
N TRP A 17 -19.25 0.39 5.08
CA TRP A 17 -19.10 1.24 6.27
C TRP A 17 -20.41 1.46 7.02
N GLU A 18 -21.52 1.59 6.33
CA GLU A 18 -22.85 1.69 6.94
C GLU A 18 -23.20 0.41 7.70
N TYR A 19 -22.92 -0.75 7.11
CA TYR A 19 -23.14 -2.04 7.76
C TYR A 19 -22.27 -2.20 9.02
N ILE A 20 -20.97 -1.93 8.93
CA ILE A 20 -20.05 -2.00 10.07
C ILE A 20 -20.55 -1.14 11.24
N ARG A 21 -21.04 0.07 10.96
CA ARG A 21 -21.55 0.99 11.99
C ARG A 21 -22.89 0.53 12.56
N SER A 22 -23.82 0.09 11.71
CA SER A 22 -25.15 -0.37 12.16
C SER A 22 -25.06 -1.59 13.05
N GLU A 23 -24.20 -2.54 12.71
CA GLU A 23 -23.97 -3.76 13.48
C GLU A 23 -22.95 -3.59 14.61
N ARG A 24 -22.35 -2.38 14.76
CA ARG A 24 -21.33 -2.08 15.78
C ARG A 24 -20.16 -3.06 15.74
N LEU A 25 -19.75 -3.44 14.54
CA LEU A 25 -18.65 -4.38 14.36
C LEU A 25 -17.31 -3.74 14.77
N PRO A 26 -16.41 -4.51 15.39
CA PRO A 26 -15.07 -4.02 15.67
C PRO A 26 -14.32 -3.76 14.36
N MET A 27 -13.64 -2.62 14.29
CA MET A 27 -12.80 -2.30 13.15
C MET A 27 -11.39 -1.90 13.59
N ASN A 28 -10.45 -1.91 12.64
CA ASN A 28 -9.07 -1.57 12.91
C ASN A 28 -8.96 -0.07 13.29
N PRO A 29 -8.37 0.27 14.45
CA PRO A 29 -8.23 1.66 14.91
C PRO A 29 -7.49 2.58 13.94
N LEU A 30 -6.70 2.05 13.01
CA LEU A 30 -5.97 2.82 12.02
C LEU A 30 -6.92 3.61 11.08
N TYR A 31 -8.14 3.13 10.87
CA TYR A 31 -9.14 3.87 10.10
C TYR A 31 -9.51 5.19 10.79
N ASP A 32 -9.62 5.18 12.14
CA ASP A 32 -9.88 6.39 12.92
C ASP A 32 -8.68 7.36 12.90
N MET A 33 -7.48 6.85 12.63
CA MET A 33 -6.26 7.63 12.45
C MET A 33 -6.10 8.19 11.03
N GLY A 34 -7.11 8.04 10.19
CA GLY A 34 -7.16 8.56 8.82
C GLY A 34 -6.39 7.70 7.80
N PHE A 35 -6.30 6.39 8.03
CA PHE A 35 -5.94 5.44 6.99
C PHE A 35 -7.21 5.01 6.26
N PHE A 36 -7.24 5.17 4.96
CA PHE A 36 -8.37 4.72 4.14
C PHE A 36 -8.26 3.25 3.74
N ARG A 37 -7.05 2.70 3.80
CA ARG A 37 -6.74 1.30 3.55
C ARG A 37 -5.74 0.81 4.59
N VAL A 38 -6.04 -0.31 5.21
CA VAL A 38 -5.14 -0.98 6.16
C VAL A 38 -4.67 -2.29 5.53
N GLY A 39 -3.35 -2.46 5.42
CA GLY A 39 -2.72 -3.62 4.80
C GLY A 39 -1.27 -3.76 5.25
N CYS A 40 -0.41 -4.29 4.38
CA CYS A 40 1.02 -4.44 4.68
C CYS A 40 1.70 -3.07 4.77
N ILE A 41 2.43 -2.83 5.85
CA ILE A 41 3.21 -1.60 6.04
C ILE A 41 4.28 -1.50 4.95
N GLY A 42 4.35 -0.35 4.29
CA GLY A 42 5.34 -0.09 3.24
C GLY A 42 5.09 -0.82 1.92
N CYS A 43 3.88 -1.34 1.71
CA CYS A 43 3.50 -1.99 0.46
C CYS A 43 3.59 -0.99 -0.72
N PRO A 44 4.28 -1.34 -1.84
CA PRO A 44 4.37 -0.43 -3.00
C PRO A 44 3.00 -0.06 -3.58
N MET A 45 1.99 -0.90 -3.38
CA MET A 45 0.62 -0.66 -3.81
C MET A 45 -0.14 0.36 -2.93
N ALA A 46 0.44 0.80 -1.82
CA ALA A 46 -0.20 1.75 -0.89
C ALA A 46 0.02 3.23 -1.28
N GLY A 47 0.76 3.51 -2.35
CA GLY A 47 1.03 4.87 -2.82
C GLY A 47 1.62 5.77 -1.73
N LYS A 48 1.17 7.01 -1.65
CA LYS A 48 1.66 8.00 -0.67
C LYS A 48 1.38 7.64 0.79
N THR A 49 0.45 6.74 1.07
CA THR A 49 0.14 6.28 2.42
C THR A 49 1.35 5.64 3.12
N ARG A 50 2.29 5.07 2.35
CA ARG A 50 3.54 4.50 2.87
C ARG A 50 4.33 5.47 3.75
N TRP A 51 4.36 6.76 3.40
CA TRP A 51 5.04 7.79 4.21
C TRP A 51 4.45 7.91 5.61
N LYS A 52 3.12 7.89 5.68
CA LYS A 52 2.37 7.91 6.95
C LYS A 52 2.59 6.63 7.75
N GLU A 53 2.61 5.48 7.08
CA GLU A 53 2.86 4.18 7.70
C GLU A 53 4.25 4.14 8.34
N PHE A 54 5.30 4.53 7.63
CA PHE A 54 6.67 4.54 8.15
C PHE A 54 6.89 5.63 9.21
N ALA A 55 6.17 6.75 9.16
CA ALA A 55 6.19 7.75 10.21
C ALA A 55 5.57 7.23 11.52
N LEU A 56 4.46 6.51 11.43
CA LEU A 56 3.78 5.93 12.57
C LEU A 56 4.50 4.69 13.12
N PHE A 57 5.14 3.93 12.23
CA PHE A 57 5.81 2.68 12.55
C PHE A 57 7.30 2.70 12.14
N PRO A 58 8.15 3.52 12.79
CA PRO A 58 9.54 3.71 12.38
C PRO A 58 10.41 2.43 12.45
N THR A 59 10.05 1.47 13.30
CA THR A 59 10.71 0.17 13.38
C THR A 59 10.63 -0.59 12.05
N TYR A 60 9.52 -0.48 11.33
CA TYR A 60 9.38 -1.10 10.01
C TYR A 60 10.28 -0.42 8.98
N ARG A 61 10.38 0.93 8.99
CA ARG A 61 11.33 1.64 8.14
C ARG A 61 12.75 1.11 8.33
N HIS A 62 13.18 0.97 9.58
CA HIS A 62 14.50 0.41 9.89
C HIS A 62 14.64 -1.03 9.37
N ALA A 63 13.62 -1.87 9.53
CA ALA A 63 13.64 -3.25 9.03
C ALA A 63 13.77 -3.32 7.50
N TYR A 64 13.05 -2.45 6.77
CA TYR A 64 13.16 -2.32 5.31
C TYR A 64 14.57 -1.90 4.88
N THR A 65 15.11 -0.83 5.47
CA THR A 65 16.46 -0.34 5.17
C THR A 65 17.51 -1.42 5.42
N LYS A 66 17.39 -2.14 6.54
CA LYS A 66 18.28 -3.27 6.85
C LYS A 66 18.16 -4.42 5.83
N ALA A 67 16.95 -4.73 5.39
CA ALA A 67 16.72 -5.77 4.37
C ALA A 67 17.34 -5.36 3.02
N PHE A 68 17.19 -4.09 2.62
CA PHE A 68 17.80 -3.55 1.40
C PHE A 68 19.33 -3.55 1.47
N GLY A 69 19.93 -3.25 2.64
CA GLY A 69 21.36 -3.38 2.84
C GLY A 69 21.85 -4.81 2.60
N ARG A 70 21.19 -5.78 3.20
CA ARG A 70 21.52 -7.21 2.98
C ARG A 70 21.35 -7.64 1.52
N MET A 71 20.32 -7.14 0.84
CA MET A 71 20.12 -7.39 -0.58
C MET A 71 21.31 -6.90 -1.41
N LEU A 72 21.79 -5.68 -1.15
CA LEU A 72 22.94 -5.11 -1.84
C LEU A 72 24.23 -5.91 -1.55
N GLU A 73 24.46 -6.33 -0.31
CA GLU A 73 25.58 -7.18 0.08
C GLU A 73 25.58 -8.50 -0.72
N VAL A 74 24.41 -9.15 -0.85
CA VAL A 74 24.28 -10.39 -1.63
C VAL A 74 24.57 -10.15 -3.11
N ILE A 75 23.98 -9.08 -3.69
CA ILE A 75 24.21 -8.74 -5.10
C ILE A 75 25.69 -8.53 -5.37
N HIS A 76 26.39 -7.76 -4.53
CA HIS A 76 27.81 -7.48 -4.70
C HIS A 76 28.69 -8.70 -4.49
N ARG A 77 28.40 -9.52 -3.48
CA ARG A 77 29.11 -10.77 -3.22
C ARG A 77 29.03 -11.72 -4.43
N ASP A 78 27.89 -11.79 -5.06
CA ASP A 78 27.63 -12.69 -6.19
C ASP A 78 28.06 -12.08 -7.53
N GLY A 79 28.78 -10.94 -7.51
CA GLY A 79 29.32 -10.25 -8.71
C GLY A 79 28.26 -9.51 -9.53
N GLY A 80 27.06 -9.36 -8.99
CA GLY A 80 25.97 -8.62 -9.61
C GLY A 80 26.21 -7.11 -9.63
N LYS A 81 25.55 -6.43 -10.57
CA LYS A 81 25.57 -4.97 -10.68
C LYS A 81 24.20 -4.40 -10.36
N THR A 82 24.18 -3.26 -9.67
CA THR A 82 22.98 -2.54 -9.35
C THR A 82 23.23 -1.03 -9.46
N ARG A 83 22.16 -0.27 -9.73
CA ARG A 83 22.22 1.20 -9.76
C ARG A 83 22.28 1.84 -8.37
N TRP A 84 21.84 1.11 -7.36
CA TRP A 84 21.82 1.61 -5.98
C TRP A 84 23.16 1.37 -5.28
N ARG A 85 23.65 2.38 -4.57
CA ARG A 85 24.92 2.33 -3.82
C ARG A 85 24.69 2.02 -2.35
N THR A 86 23.57 2.48 -1.80
CA THR A 86 23.23 2.38 -0.37
C THR A 86 21.84 1.83 -0.18
N ALA A 87 21.57 1.32 1.02
CA ALA A 87 20.25 0.88 1.43
C ALA A 87 19.22 2.03 1.39
N GLU A 88 19.66 3.26 1.67
CA GLU A 88 18.81 4.46 1.60
C GLU A 88 18.46 4.82 0.15
N ASP A 89 19.35 4.59 -0.82
CA ASP A 89 19.01 4.77 -2.24
C ASP A 89 17.89 3.81 -2.65
N VAL A 90 17.96 2.54 -2.18
CA VAL A 90 16.90 1.55 -2.43
C VAL A 90 15.61 1.96 -1.74
N PHE A 91 15.71 2.44 -0.50
CA PHE A 91 14.53 2.91 0.24
C PHE A 91 13.88 4.12 -0.44
N SER A 92 14.66 5.08 -0.90
CA SER A 92 14.16 6.24 -1.64
C SER A 92 13.42 5.81 -2.91
N TRP A 93 14.02 4.91 -3.67
CA TRP A 93 13.36 4.33 -4.84
C TRP A 93 12.07 3.58 -4.46
N TRP A 94 12.07 2.81 -3.37
CA TRP A 94 10.88 2.09 -2.89
C TRP A 94 9.74 3.03 -2.53
N MET A 95 10.07 4.24 -2.10
CA MET A 95 9.11 5.27 -1.72
C MET A 95 8.66 6.16 -2.88
N GLU A 96 9.30 6.06 -4.06
CA GLU A 96 8.86 6.77 -5.26
C GLU A 96 7.50 6.21 -5.72
N ASP A 97 6.57 7.11 -5.98
CA ASP A 97 5.30 6.76 -6.62
C ASP A 97 5.56 6.67 -8.13
N PHE A 98 5.89 5.47 -8.61
CA PHE A 98 5.99 5.25 -10.04
C PHE A 98 4.58 5.22 -10.63
N GLN A 99 4.20 6.29 -11.30
CA GLN A 99 3.18 6.20 -12.33
C GLN A 99 3.85 5.52 -13.54
N VAL A 100 3.51 4.27 -13.78
CA VAL A 100 3.77 3.67 -15.09
C VAL A 100 2.88 4.39 -16.08
N GLU A 101 3.47 4.93 -17.14
CA GLU A 101 2.73 5.65 -18.20
C GLU A 101 1.55 4.77 -18.67
N GLY A 102 0.32 5.28 -18.50
CA GLY A 102 -0.90 4.52 -18.77
C GLY A 102 -1.48 3.72 -17.59
N GLN A 103 -0.85 3.70 -16.41
CA GLN A 103 -1.43 3.13 -15.22
C GLN A 103 -2.21 4.20 -14.44
N MET A 104 -3.52 4.00 -14.31
CA MET A 104 -4.37 4.84 -13.50
C MET A 104 -3.95 4.74 -12.02
N SER A 105 -3.67 5.86 -11.36
CA SER A 105 -3.45 5.89 -9.91
C SER A 105 -4.79 5.65 -9.18
N LEU A 106 -4.74 5.30 -7.89
CA LEU A 106 -5.97 5.20 -7.09
C LEU A 106 -6.74 6.52 -7.04
N THR A 107 -6.04 7.65 -7.04
CA THR A 107 -6.64 8.99 -7.13
C THR A 107 -7.29 9.23 -8.49
N ASP A 108 -6.63 8.84 -9.58
CA ASP A 108 -7.20 8.94 -10.94
C ASP A 108 -8.43 8.04 -11.10
N PHE A 109 -8.42 6.87 -10.45
CA PHE A 109 -9.56 5.96 -10.43
C PHE A 109 -10.73 6.53 -9.62
N GLU A 110 -10.47 7.17 -8.48
CA GLU A 110 -11.50 7.84 -7.68
C GLU A 110 -12.10 9.03 -8.42
N GLU A 111 -11.28 9.85 -9.11
CA GLU A 111 -11.74 10.95 -9.96
C GLU A 111 -12.51 10.45 -11.18
N TRP A 112 -12.04 9.39 -11.85
CA TRP A 112 -12.75 8.77 -12.96
C TRP A 112 -14.10 8.20 -12.51
N ARG A 113 -14.15 7.57 -11.35
CA ARG A 113 -15.37 6.99 -10.77
C ARG A 113 -16.37 8.09 -10.41
N SER A 114 -15.92 9.16 -9.75
CA SER A 114 -16.81 10.29 -9.37
C SER A 114 -17.32 11.08 -10.57
N GLY A 115 -16.60 11.09 -11.71
CA GLY A 115 -17.01 11.72 -12.96
C GLY A 115 -17.98 10.91 -13.82
N ASN A 116 -18.19 9.62 -13.51
CA ASN A 116 -19.08 8.70 -14.26
C ASN A 116 -20.33 8.27 -13.46
N GLU A 117 -20.64 8.92 -12.35
CA GLU A 117 -21.85 8.67 -11.55
C GLU A 117 -23.03 9.63 -11.91
N ASP A 118 -23.09 10.12 -13.17
CA ASP A 118 -24.26 10.85 -13.71
C ASP A 118 -25.14 9.95 -14.58
#